data_edab149e33a6e66818ca067f23897147
#
_entry.id   edab149e33a6e66818ca067f23897147
#
_cell.length_a   1.000
_cell.length_b   1.000
_cell.length_c   1.000
_cell.angle_alpha   90.00
_cell.angle_beta   90.00
_cell.angle_gamma   90.00
#
_symmetry.space_group_name_H-M   'P 1'
#
loop_
_entity.id
_entity.type
_entity.pdbx_description
1 polymer ?
#
loop_
_entity_poly.entity_id
_entity_poly.type
_entity_poly.pdbx_seq_one_letter_code
_entity_poly.pdbx_strand_id
1 'polypeptide(L)'
;MIRLLIADDEKLEREALADMVSRRFEHEVVLELAENGRKAADTAVLWGADLILMDIEMPGMSGLDAARAVLAQRPACRVIFVTAYSLFQYAHEAVHLGACDYLLKPVDPDELEASIRRAMRQIEAERKLEELARTTELSPEPETPEVPKTRKKTLRRQSPLRAKTARPLWS
;
A
#
# COMPACT_ATOMS: atom_id res chain seq x y z
N MET A 1 3.79 7.64 14.31
CA MET A 1 2.79 6.88 15.09
C MET A 1 1.86 6.14 14.14
N ILE A 2 1.51 4.91 14.46
CA ILE A 2 0.57 4.05 13.72
C ILE A 2 -0.83 4.21 14.31
N ARG A 3 -1.83 4.43 13.46
CA ARG A 3 -3.24 4.42 13.87
C ARG A 3 -3.77 3.00 13.84
N LEU A 4 -3.96 2.42 15.01
CA LEU A 4 -4.39 1.04 15.20
C LEU A 4 -5.84 1.00 15.68
N LEU A 5 -6.72 0.36 14.90
CA LEU A 5 -8.12 0.13 15.24
C LEU A 5 -8.28 -1.29 15.78
N ILE A 6 -9.03 -1.45 16.88
CA ILE A 6 -9.42 -2.76 17.40
C ILE A 6 -10.93 -2.90 17.25
N ALA A 7 -11.34 -3.93 16.53
CA ALA A 7 -12.75 -4.22 16.25
C ALA A 7 -13.13 -5.61 16.77
N ASP A 8 -14.06 -5.62 17.72
CA ASP A 8 -14.56 -6.81 18.39
C ASP A 8 -15.92 -6.46 19.00
N ASP A 9 -16.93 -7.31 18.90
CA ASP A 9 -18.25 -7.04 19.50
C ASP A 9 -18.26 -7.33 21.01
N GLU A 10 -17.36 -8.17 21.50
CA GLU A 10 -17.22 -8.45 22.92
C GLU A 10 -16.38 -7.38 23.63
N LYS A 11 -17.05 -6.58 24.46
CA LYS A 11 -16.42 -5.45 25.15
C LYS A 11 -15.18 -5.84 25.94
N LEU A 12 -15.23 -6.96 26.69
CA LEU A 12 -14.14 -7.39 27.54
C LEU A 12 -12.90 -7.82 26.72
N GLU A 13 -13.12 -8.50 25.60
CA GLU A 13 -12.04 -8.90 24.70
C GLU A 13 -11.41 -7.69 24.02
N ARG A 14 -12.23 -6.77 23.54
CA ARG A 14 -11.79 -5.51 22.96
C ARG A 14 -10.93 -4.68 23.92
N GLU A 15 -11.37 -4.57 25.18
CA GLU A 15 -10.63 -3.85 26.22
C GLU A 15 -9.33 -4.59 26.61
N ALA A 16 -9.35 -5.92 26.68
CA ALA A 16 -8.15 -6.71 26.94
C ALA A 16 -7.09 -6.55 25.84
N LEU A 17 -7.49 -6.60 24.57
CA LEU A 17 -6.58 -6.34 23.44
C LEU A 17 -6.04 -4.91 23.49
N ALA A 18 -6.87 -3.93 23.80
CA ALA A 18 -6.44 -2.54 23.94
C ALA A 18 -5.41 -2.34 25.05
N ASP A 19 -5.61 -3.01 26.20
CA ASP A 19 -4.64 -2.97 27.30
C ASP A 19 -3.31 -3.64 26.93
N MET A 20 -3.35 -4.81 26.29
CA MET A 20 -2.12 -5.49 25.80
C MET A 20 -1.33 -4.59 24.82
N VAL A 21 -2.02 -3.99 23.86
CA VAL A 21 -1.38 -3.12 22.86
C VAL A 21 -0.85 -1.85 23.51
N SER A 22 -1.64 -1.19 24.37
CA SER A 22 -1.22 0.04 25.05
C SER A 22 0.04 -0.14 25.86
N ARG A 23 0.16 -1.25 26.60
CA ARG A 23 1.36 -1.53 27.42
C ARG A 23 2.63 -1.80 26.59
N ARG A 24 2.48 -2.40 25.41
CA ARG A 24 3.64 -2.82 24.60
C ARG A 24 4.07 -1.79 23.56
N PHE A 25 3.17 -0.88 23.18
CA PHE A 25 3.35 0.09 22.10
C PHE A 25 3.04 1.54 22.51
N GLU A 26 3.23 1.89 23.78
CA GLU A 26 2.78 3.14 24.44
C GLU A 26 3.04 4.41 23.61
N HIS A 27 4.17 4.51 22.92
CA HIS A 27 4.54 5.70 22.14
C HIS A 27 4.57 5.45 20.63
N GLU A 28 4.19 4.26 20.20
CA GLU A 28 4.27 3.84 18.80
C GLU A 28 2.92 3.87 18.09
N VAL A 29 1.82 3.68 18.84
CA VAL A 29 0.46 3.59 18.30
C VAL A 29 -0.50 4.58 18.93
N VAL A 30 -1.52 4.94 18.16
CA VAL A 30 -2.74 5.59 18.65
C VAL A 30 -3.88 4.61 18.45
N LEU A 31 -4.69 4.36 19.48
CA LEU A 31 -5.76 3.39 19.47
C LEU A 31 -7.11 4.02 19.24
N GLU A 32 -7.96 3.32 18.48
CA GLU A 32 -9.39 3.53 18.35
C GLU A 32 -10.10 2.19 18.45
N LEU A 33 -11.35 2.18 18.92
CA LEU A 33 -12.12 0.97 19.18
C LEU A 33 -13.43 0.96 18.39
N ALA A 34 -13.80 -0.20 17.87
CA ALA A 34 -15.10 -0.42 17.21
C ALA A 34 -15.79 -1.67 17.76
N GLU A 35 -17.09 -1.58 17.97
CA GLU A 35 -17.91 -2.61 18.60
C GLU A 35 -18.67 -3.51 17.63
N ASN A 36 -18.51 -3.28 16.32
CA ASN A 36 -19.11 -4.09 15.26
C ASN A 36 -18.43 -3.80 13.91
N GLY A 37 -18.68 -4.68 12.94
CA GLY A 37 -18.04 -4.60 11.63
C GLY A 37 -18.36 -3.32 10.87
N ARG A 38 -19.59 -2.80 10.93
CA ARG A 38 -19.96 -1.55 10.27
C ARG A 38 -19.17 -0.38 10.84
N LYS A 39 -19.17 -0.24 12.17
CA LYS A 39 -18.42 0.82 12.84
C LYS A 39 -16.92 0.70 12.59
N ALA A 40 -16.41 -0.53 12.53
CA ALA A 40 -15.02 -0.79 12.18
C ALA A 40 -14.67 -0.29 10.78
N ALA A 41 -15.50 -0.61 9.78
CA ALA A 41 -15.28 -0.17 8.40
C ALA A 41 -15.34 1.35 8.28
N ASP A 42 -16.37 1.97 8.85
CA ASP A 42 -16.55 3.43 8.79
C ASP A 42 -15.41 4.17 9.52
N THR A 43 -15.06 3.71 10.73
CA THR A 43 -13.96 4.30 11.51
C THR A 43 -12.63 4.13 10.80
N ALA A 44 -12.32 2.95 10.26
CA ALA A 44 -11.07 2.71 9.58
C ALA A 44 -10.86 3.66 8.38
N VAL A 45 -11.92 3.94 7.64
CA VAL A 45 -11.86 4.85 6.48
C VAL A 45 -11.77 6.30 6.93
N LEU A 46 -12.65 6.76 7.82
CA LEU A 46 -12.77 8.16 8.24
C LEU A 46 -11.57 8.60 9.09
N TRP A 47 -11.19 7.79 10.06
CA TRP A 47 -10.04 8.07 10.92
C TRP A 47 -8.70 7.80 10.22
N GLY A 48 -8.72 6.96 9.19
CA GLY A 48 -7.55 6.60 8.42
C GLY A 48 -6.67 5.58 9.13
N ALA A 49 -7.25 4.48 9.59
CA ALA A 49 -6.50 3.41 10.25
C ALA A 49 -5.37 2.87 9.35
N ASP A 50 -4.22 2.63 9.95
CA ASP A 50 -3.07 2.02 9.31
C ASP A 50 -3.04 0.51 9.50
N LEU A 51 -3.50 0.07 10.67
CA LEU A 51 -3.57 -1.33 11.09
C LEU A 51 -4.88 -1.58 11.81
N ILE A 52 -5.49 -2.74 11.57
CA ILE A 52 -6.71 -3.18 12.24
C ILE A 52 -6.49 -4.56 12.85
N LEU A 53 -6.79 -4.69 14.15
CA LEU A 53 -7.05 -5.98 14.78
C LEU A 53 -8.56 -6.22 14.66
N MET A 54 -8.96 -7.27 13.94
CA MET A 54 -10.34 -7.47 13.51
C MET A 54 -10.84 -8.84 13.95
N ASP A 55 -11.85 -8.88 14.82
CA ASP A 55 -12.60 -10.12 15.00
C ASP A 55 -13.41 -10.45 13.75
N ILE A 56 -13.56 -11.75 13.46
CA ILE A 56 -14.30 -12.21 12.27
C ILE A 56 -15.79 -12.26 12.53
N GLU A 57 -16.20 -12.85 13.66
CA GLU A 57 -17.63 -13.06 13.94
C GLU A 57 -18.21 -11.92 14.74
N MET A 58 -18.70 -10.92 14.04
CA MET A 58 -19.44 -9.81 14.63
C MET A 58 -20.87 -9.76 14.05
N PRO A 59 -21.88 -9.39 14.89
CA PRO A 59 -23.26 -9.27 14.44
C PRO A 59 -23.45 -8.25 13.32
N GLY A 60 -24.25 -8.60 12.33
CA GLY A 60 -24.60 -7.75 11.19
C GLY A 60 -23.58 -7.76 10.07
N MET A 61 -22.43 -7.16 10.26
CA MET A 61 -21.32 -7.18 9.28
C MET A 61 -20.15 -7.97 9.87
N SER A 62 -19.76 -9.05 9.20
CA SER A 62 -18.61 -9.83 9.61
C SER A 62 -17.30 -9.04 9.50
N GLY A 63 -16.26 -9.44 10.25
CA GLY A 63 -14.94 -8.83 10.14
C GLY A 63 -14.31 -9.01 8.75
N LEU A 64 -14.60 -10.11 8.08
CA LEU A 64 -14.15 -10.34 6.69
C LEU A 64 -14.78 -9.35 5.72
N ASP A 65 -16.09 -9.11 5.85
CA ASP A 65 -16.78 -8.12 5.01
C ASP A 65 -16.34 -6.69 5.32
N ALA A 66 -16.14 -6.38 6.61
CA ALA A 66 -15.59 -5.10 7.04
C ALA A 66 -14.19 -4.87 6.48
N ALA A 67 -13.31 -5.85 6.59
CA ALA A 67 -11.94 -5.78 6.03
C ALA A 67 -11.97 -5.60 4.50
N ARG A 68 -12.84 -6.32 3.79
CA ARG A 68 -13.02 -6.16 2.33
C ARG A 68 -13.42 -4.73 1.97
N ALA A 69 -14.39 -4.16 2.70
CA ALA A 69 -14.86 -2.79 2.49
C ALA A 69 -13.77 -1.74 2.76
N VAL A 70 -12.97 -1.95 3.81
CA VAL A 70 -11.83 -1.07 4.14
C VAL A 70 -10.76 -1.14 3.07
N LEU A 71 -10.30 -2.34 2.72
CA LEU A 71 -9.20 -2.53 1.78
C LEU A 71 -9.53 -2.04 0.36
N ALA A 72 -10.82 -2.07 -0.03
CA ALA A 72 -11.26 -1.48 -1.29
C ALA A 72 -11.06 0.04 -1.34
N GLN A 73 -11.12 0.74 -0.22
CA GLN A 73 -10.97 2.19 -0.12
C GLN A 73 -9.57 2.61 0.36
N ARG A 74 -8.92 1.76 1.14
CA ARG A 74 -7.60 1.98 1.75
C ARG A 74 -6.70 0.76 1.56
N PRO A 75 -6.15 0.54 0.36
CA PRO A 75 -5.32 -0.64 0.06
C PRO A 75 -4.04 -0.73 0.91
N ALA A 76 -3.55 0.40 1.41
CA ALA A 76 -2.39 0.46 2.28
C ALA A 76 -2.68 0.08 3.74
N CYS A 77 -3.97 -0.05 4.13
CA CYS A 77 -4.34 -0.51 5.46
C CYS A 77 -3.96 -1.98 5.64
N ARG A 78 -3.47 -2.34 6.80
CA ARG A 78 -3.13 -3.72 7.16
C ARG A 78 -4.17 -4.29 8.10
N VAL A 79 -4.48 -5.57 7.95
CA VAL A 79 -5.45 -6.28 8.79
C VAL A 79 -4.80 -7.50 9.40
N ILE A 80 -4.98 -7.68 10.70
CA ILE A 80 -4.69 -8.90 11.46
C ILE A 80 -6.03 -9.39 12.00
N PHE A 81 -6.42 -10.59 11.63
CA PHE A 81 -7.62 -11.20 12.21
C PHE A 81 -7.31 -11.82 13.57
N VAL A 82 -8.19 -11.57 14.53
CA VAL A 82 -8.10 -12.11 15.90
C VAL A 82 -9.45 -12.72 16.23
N THR A 83 -9.57 -14.04 16.22
CA THR A 83 -10.87 -14.72 16.32
C THR A 83 -10.82 -15.99 17.15
N ALA A 84 -11.97 -16.33 17.79
CA ALA A 84 -12.13 -17.60 18.50
C ALA A 84 -12.25 -18.82 17.56
N TYR A 85 -12.45 -18.58 16.27
CA TYR A 85 -12.75 -19.63 15.31
C TYR A 85 -11.55 -20.06 14.49
N SER A 86 -11.18 -21.36 14.61
CA SER A 86 -10.10 -21.98 13.85
C SER A 86 -10.58 -22.59 12.51
N LEU A 87 -11.67 -22.03 11.95
CA LEU A 87 -12.22 -22.58 10.71
C LEU A 87 -11.28 -22.30 9.53
N PHE A 88 -10.91 -23.37 8.83
CA PHE A 88 -10.06 -23.29 7.63
C PHE A 88 -10.57 -22.28 6.59
N GLN A 89 -11.90 -22.17 6.45
CA GLN A 89 -12.53 -21.25 5.51
C GLN A 89 -12.19 -19.78 5.83
N TYR A 90 -12.20 -19.40 7.11
CA TYR A 90 -11.87 -18.04 7.52
C TYR A 90 -10.38 -17.69 7.29
N ALA A 91 -9.50 -18.62 7.63
CA ALA A 91 -8.08 -18.46 7.37
C ALA A 91 -7.79 -18.35 5.87
N HIS A 92 -8.44 -19.16 5.04
CA HIS A 92 -8.33 -19.11 3.59
C HIS A 92 -8.81 -17.78 3.03
N GLU A 93 -9.96 -17.27 3.49
CA GLU A 93 -10.50 -15.99 3.04
C GLU A 93 -9.64 -14.82 3.52
N ALA A 94 -9.11 -14.86 4.74
CA ALA A 94 -8.18 -13.86 5.26
C ALA A 94 -6.90 -13.75 4.39
N VAL A 95 -6.35 -14.90 3.97
CA VAL A 95 -5.21 -14.91 3.04
C VAL A 95 -5.55 -14.30 1.69
N HIS A 96 -6.73 -14.60 1.14
CA HIS A 96 -7.19 -14.01 -0.12
C HIS A 96 -7.42 -12.49 -0.03
N LEU A 97 -7.79 -11.99 1.14
CA LEU A 97 -7.89 -10.55 1.40
C LEU A 97 -6.53 -9.88 1.59
N GLY A 98 -5.45 -10.64 1.68
CA GLY A 98 -4.11 -10.10 1.94
C GLY A 98 -3.89 -9.70 3.39
N ALA A 99 -4.58 -10.36 4.34
CA ALA A 99 -4.35 -10.15 5.76
C ALA A 99 -2.88 -10.40 6.13
N CYS A 100 -2.37 -9.59 7.04
CA CYS A 100 -0.99 -9.73 7.53
C CYS A 100 -0.81 -10.94 8.42
N ASP A 101 -1.86 -11.29 9.16
CA ASP A 101 -1.83 -12.43 10.08
C ASP A 101 -3.25 -12.88 10.48
N TYR A 102 -3.30 -14.05 11.15
CA TYR A 102 -4.52 -14.67 11.65
C TYR A 102 -4.22 -15.31 13.01
N LEU A 103 -4.72 -14.72 14.09
CA LEU A 103 -4.46 -15.11 15.46
C LEU A 103 -5.69 -15.74 16.08
N LEU A 104 -5.52 -16.82 16.85
CA LEU A 104 -6.59 -17.49 17.56
C LEU A 104 -6.69 -17.00 19.01
N LYS A 105 -7.92 -16.75 19.45
CA LYS A 105 -8.21 -16.49 20.89
C LYS A 105 -8.18 -17.78 21.70
N PRO A 106 -7.69 -17.75 22.95
CA PRO A 106 -7.10 -16.60 23.63
C PRO A 106 -5.74 -16.23 23.06
N VAL A 107 -5.51 -14.95 22.76
CA VAL A 107 -4.30 -14.49 22.09
C VAL A 107 -3.13 -14.47 23.05
N ASP A 108 -2.03 -15.10 22.64
CA ASP A 108 -0.75 -14.99 23.36
C ASP A 108 -0.19 -13.57 23.17
N PRO A 109 0.17 -12.86 24.28
CA PRO A 109 0.66 -11.50 24.18
C PRO A 109 1.93 -11.33 23.34
N ASP A 110 2.81 -12.31 23.31
CA ASP A 110 4.07 -12.24 22.56
C ASP A 110 3.82 -12.52 21.08
N GLU A 111 2.86 -13.40 20.76
CA GLU A 111 2.40 -13.64 19.39
C GLU A 111 1.71 -12.39 18.82
N LEU A 112 0.85 -11.73 19.58
CA LEU A 112 0.21 -10.48 19.20
C LEU A 112 1.25 -9.38 18.93
N GLU A 113 2.21 -9.21 19.83
CA GLU A 113 3.29 -8.24 19.65
C GLU A 113 4.10 -8.51 18.40
N ALA A 114 4.49 -9.75 18.16
CA ALA A 114 5.27 -10.13 16.98
C ALA A 114 4.49 -9.85 15.69
N SER A 115 3.18 -10.13 15.67
CA SER A 115 2.30 -9.88 14.53
C SER A 115 2.15 -8.38 14.24
N ILE A 116 1.87 -7.58 15.27
CA ILE A 116 1.78 -6.11 15.12
C ILE A 116 3.09 -5.54 14.61
N ARG A 117 4.24 -5.94 15.16
CA ARG A 117 5.56 -5.45 14.71
C ARG A 117 5.86 -5.81 13.26
N ARG A 118 5.43 -7.00 12.79
CA ARG A 118 5.52 -7.36 11.36
C ARG A 118 4.70 -6.41 10.48
N ALA A 119 3.45 -6.15 10.86
CA ALA A 119 2.58 -5.24 10.13
C ALA A 119 3.13 -3.79 10.13
N MET A 120 3.61 -3.29 11.26
CA MET A 120 4.22 -1.96 11.36
C MET A 120 5.42 -1.79 10.42
N ARG A 121 6.31 -2.79 10.36
CA ARG A 121 7.45 -2.76 9.43
C ARG A 121 7.01 -2.70 7.96
N GLN A 122 5.94 -3.40 7.59
CA GLN A 122 5.40 -3.33 6.23
C GLN A 122 4.86 -1.94 5.93
N ILE A 123 4.07 -1.35 6.84
CA ILE A 123 3.52 0.00 6.71
C ILE A 123 4.63 1.04 6.56
N GLU A 124 5.66 0.96 7.38
CA GLU A 124 6.81 1.89 7.35
C GLU A 124 7.61 1.77 6.05
N ALA A 125 7.85 0.54 5.58
CA ALA A 125 8.54 0.30 4.33
C ALA A 125 7.79 0.87 3.13
N GLU A 126 6.47 0.71 3.08
CA GLU A 126 5.63 1.28 2.01
C GLU A 126 5.62 2.81 2.04
N ARG A 127 5.45 3.42 3.22
CA ARG A 127 5.52 4.88 3.38
C ARG A 127 6.84 5.45 2.90
N LYS A 128 7.95 4.76 3.21
CA LYS A 128 9.28 5.18 2.77
C LYS A 128 9.44 5.09 1.25
N LEU A 129 8.91 4.04 0.63
CA LEU A 129 8.91 3.89 -0.84
C LEU A 129 8.08 4.98 -1.52
N GLU A 130 6.90 5.31 -1.00
CA GLU A 130 6.06 6.40 -1.51
C GLU A 130 6.73 7.77 -1.37
N GLU A 131 7.44 8.02 -0.29
CA GLU A 131 8.18 9.25 -0.07
C GLU A 131 9.33 9.38 -1.07
N LEU A 132 10.09 8.30 -1.28
CA LEU A 132 11.17 8.27 -2.27
C LEU A 132 10.65 8.49 -3.69
N ALA A 133 9.54 7.86 -4.07
CA ALA A 133 8.92 8.03 -5.37
C ALA A 133 8.51 9.49 -5.62
N ARG A 134 7.86 10.13 -4.64
CA ARG A 134 7.50 11.57 -4.70
C ARG A 134 8.71 12.49 -4.85
N THR A 135 9.81 12.17 -4.18
CA THR A 135 11.04 12.97 -4.24
C THR A 135 11.71 12.84 -5.61
N THR A 136 11.62 11.67 -6.23
CA THR A 136 12.20 11.42 -7.56
C THR A 136 11.40 12.11 -8.67
N GLU A 137 10.08 12.20 -8.56
CA GLU A 137 9.22 12.93 -9.52
C GLU A 137 9.40 14.46 -9.45
N LEU A 138 9.88 15.00 -8.34
CA LEU A 138 10.16 16.43 -8.14
C LEU A 138 11.58 16.86 -8.56
N SER A 139 12.43 15.91 -8.99
CA SER A 139 13.74 16.26 -9.55
C SER A 139 13.54 16.82 -10.96
N PRO A 140 14.00 18.05 -11.29
CA PRO A 140 13.92 18.57 -12.65
C PRO A 140 14.67 17.63 -13.58
N GLU A 141 14.07 17.37 -14.76
CA GLU A 141 14.73 16.60 -15.81
C GLU A 141 16.15 17.13 -16.03
N PRO A 142 17.15 16.24 -16.21
CA PRO A 142 18.47 16.73 -16.57
C PRO A 142 18.35 17.50 -17.89
N GLU A 143 18.71 18.79 -17.84
CA GLU A 143 18.78 19.63 -19.04
C GLU A 143 19.53 18.85 -20.12
N THR A 144 18.86 18.56 -21.22
CA THR A 144 19.49 17.98 -22.39
C THR A 144 20.58 18.96 -22.83
N PRO A 145 21.85 18.55 -22.93
CA PRO A 145 22.90 19.46 -23.39
C PRO A 145 22.53 19.99 -24.78
N GLU A 146 22.38 21.32 -24.89
CA GLU A 146 22.17 21.96 -26.19
C GLU A 146 23.24 21.49 -27.17
N VAL A 147 22.83 20.79 -28.22
CA VAL A 147 23.71 20.44 -29.34
C VAL A 147 24.10 21.76 -30.01
N PRO A 148 25.40 22.09 -30.09
CA PRO A 148 25.82 23.34 -30.73
C PRO A 148 25.38 23.34 -32.20
N LYS A 149 24.59 24.33 -32.57
CA LYS A 149 24.18 24.56 -33.98
C LYS A 149 25.44 24.77 -34.80
N THR A 150 25.90 23.75 -35.50
CA THR A 150 26.98 23.85 -36.47
C THR A 150 26.62 24.86 -37.54
N ARG A 151 27.42 25.90 -37.62
CA ARG A 151 27.40 26.99 -38.58
C ARG A 151 27.36 26.39 -39.99
N LYS A 152 26.29 26.59 -40.75
CA LYS A 152 26.21 26.26 -42.18
C LYS A 152 27.25 27.08 -42.90
N LYS A 153 28.35 26.43 -43.33
CA LYS A 153 29.26 26.99 -44.33
C LYS A 153 28.53 27.03 -45.66
N THR A 154 28.32 28.22 -46.15
CA THR A 154 27.81 28.53 -47.49
C THR A 154 28.73 27.94 -48.56
N LEU A 155 28.31 26.87 -49.20
CA LEU A 155 29.02 26.36 -50.37
C LEU A 155 28.59 27.19 -51.57
N ARG A 156 29.56 27.94 -52.11
CA ARG A 156 29.44 28.74 -53.32
C ARG A 156 29.10 27.81 -54.50
N ARG A 157 28.04 28.12 -55.22
CA ARG A 157 27.66 27.51 -56.50
C ARG A 157 28.76 27.74 -57.51
N GLN A 158 29.37 26.70 -58.02
CA GLN A 158 30.08 26.70 -59.31
C GLN A 158 29.14 26.07 -60.35
N SER A 159 29.04 26.77 -61.46
CA SER A 159 28.17 26.49 -62.61
C SER A 159 28.64 25.23 -63.39
N PRO A 160 27.71 24.54 -64.14
CA PRO A 160 28.05 23.32 -64.84
C PRO A 160 28.63 23.57 -66.23
N LEU A 161 29.75 22.90 -66.50
CA LEU A 161 30.28 22.78 -67.85
C LEU A 161 29.53 21.69 -68.64
N ARG A 162 29.10 22.06 -69.85
CA ARG A 162 28.47 21.24 -70.91
C ARG A 162 29.40 20.09 -71.32
N ALA A 163 28.93 18.90 -71.49
CA ALA A 163 29.44 17.88 -72.42
C ALA A 163 28.31 16.99 -72.88
N LYS A 164 28.01 17.15 -74.03
CA LYS A 164 27.83 16.46 -75.33
C LYS A 164 27.44 14.98 -75.18
N THR A 165 26.30 14.75 -75.77
CA THR A 165 25.74 13.60 -76.52
C THR A 165 26.64 12.40 -76.79
N ALA A 166 26.19 11.21 -76.48
CA ALA A 166 26.38 10.03 -77.31
C ALA A 166 25.14 9.12 -77.25
N ARG A 167 24.68 8.68 -78.36
CA ARG A 167 23.48 7.90 -78.69
C ARG A 167 23.66 6.42 -78.36
N PRO A 168 22.55 5.68 -78.29
CA PRO A 168 22.55 4.26 -77.88
C PRO A 168 22.74 3.32 -79.06
N LEU A 169 23.22 2.14 -78.76
CA LEU A 169 23.25 0.99 -79.69
C LEU A 169 22.84 -0.30 -78.93
N TRP A 170 21.69 -0.81 -79.35
CA TRP A 170 21.33 -2.24 -79.47
C TRP A 170 21.50 -3.14 -78.23
N SER A 171 20.58 -3.98 -77.81
CA SER A 171 19.54 -4.84 -78.41
C SER A 171 18.50 -5.16 -77.33
#